data_69c6acee336571ed69d9db430728c5ad
#
_entry.id   69c6acee336571ed69d9db430728c5ad
#
_cell.length_a   1.000
_cell.length_b   1.000
_cell.length_c   1.000
_cell.angle_alpha   90.00
_cell.angle_beta   90.00
_cell.angle_gamma   90.00
#
_symmetry.space_group_name_H-M   'P 1'
#
loop_
_entity.id
_entity.type
_entity.pdbx_description
1 polymer ?
#
loop_
_entity_poly.entity_id
_entity_poly.type
_entity_poly.pdbx_seq_one_letter_code
_entity_poly.pdbx_strand_id
1 'polypeptide(L)' 'MKESTYKSYNELPLFLNAEMVAKVLGISHASAYELLHEKAFPTLRVGNRLIVPKERFIAWVIQHTQDGDSV' A
#
# COMPACT_ATOMS: atom_id res chain seq x y z
N MET A 1 11.98 -11.20 -7.12
CA MET A 1 11.16 -10.29 -6.34
C MET A 1 11.93 -9.04 -5.97
N LYS A 2 11.28 -7.92 -6.06
CA LYS A 2 11.93 -6.67 -5.74
C LYS A 2 11.90 -6.43 -4.24
N GLU A 3 12.97 -5.86 -3.75
CA GLU A 3 12.99 -5.46 -2.36
C GLU A 3 12.33 -4.11 -2.20
N SER A 4 11.73 -3.90 -1.05
CA SER A 4 11.13 -2.62 -0.75
C SER A 4 12.20 -1.55 -0.57
N THR A 5 11.91 -0.35 -1.05
CA THR A 5 12.79 0.79 -0.86
C THR A 5 12.79 1.25 0.61
N TYR A 6 11.66 1.02 1.29
CA TYR A 6 11.49 1.50 2.65
C TYR A 6 11.77 0.38 3.63
N LYS A 7 12.42 0.73 4.74
CA LYS A 7 12.79 -0.28 5.74
C LYS A 7 11.88 -0.28 6.95
N SER A 8 11.12 0.78 7.13
CA SER A 8 10.17 0.82 8.23
C SER A 8 9.03 1.74 7.85
N TYR A 9 7.91 1.55 8.54
CA TYR A 9 6.75 2.40 8.29
C TYR A 9 7.00 3.85 8.65
N ASN A 10 7.94 4.10 9.54
CA ASN A 10 8.23 5.48 9.94
C ASN A 10 8.82 6.30 8.80
N GLU A 11 9.36 5.65 7.80
CA GLU A 11 9.92 6.35 6.65
C GLU A 11 8.87 6.80 5.66
N LEU A 12 7.63 6.38 5.85
CA LEU A 12 6.57 6.70 4.92
C LEU A 12 5.91 8.03 5.27
N PRO A 13 5.48 8.79 4.25
CA PRO A 13 4.71 10.00 4.54
C PRO A 13 3.31 9.64 5.02
N LEU A 14 2.56 10.65 5.44
CA LEU A 14 1.22 10.43 5.97
C LEU A 14 0.27 9.82 4.95
N PHE A 15 0.47 10.15 3.68
CA PHE A 15 -0.37 9.62 2.60
C PHE A 15 0.52 9.04 1.53
N LEU A 16 0.08 7.93 0.95
CA LEU A 16 0.84 7.21 -0.06
C LEU A 16 0.10 7.24 -1.38
N ASN A 17 0.85 7.29 -2.48
CA ASN A 17 0.27 7.15 -3.80
C ASN A 17 0.63 5.78 -4.36
N ALA A 18 0.19 5.51 -5.60
CA ALA A 18 0.40 4.18 -6.18
C ALA A 18 1.88 3.84 -6.29
N GLU A 19 2.71 4.83 -6.65
CA GLU A 19 4.13 4.59 -6.80
C GLU A 19 4.75 4.18 -5.46
N MET A 20 4.36 4.85 -4.39
CA MET A 20 4.88 4.54 -3.08
C MET A 20 4.41 3.17 -2.61
N VAL A 21 3.14 2.85 -2.85
CA VAL A 21 2.61 1.54 -2.48
C VAL A 21 3.39 0.45 -3.21
N ALA A 22 3.67 0.68 -4.49
CA ALA A 22 4.43 -0.30 -5.26
C ALA A 22 5.81 -0.53 -4.66
N LYS A 23 6.48 0.55 -4.25
CA LYS A 23 7.80 0.43 -3.67
C LYS A 23 7.78 -0.26 -2.32
N VAL A 24 6.79 0.04 -1.52
CA VAL A 24 6.68 -0.57 -0.19
C VAL A 24 6.41 -2.06 -0.31
N LEU A 25 5.51 -2.43 -1.19
CA LEU A 25 5.12 -3.84 -1.33
C LEU A 25 6.05 -4.63 -2.25
N GLY A 26 6.91 -3.93 -3.01
CA GLY A 26 7.79 -4.61 -3.93
C GLY A 26 7.07 -5.18 -5.13
N ILE A 27 6.04 -4.50 -5.60
CA ILE A 27 5.25 -4.96 -6.75
C ILE A 27 5.35 -3.92 -7.85
N SER A 28 4.85 -4.28 -9.03
CA SER A 28 4.87 -3.39 -10.17
C SER A 28 3.93 -2.21 -9.94
N HIS A 29 4.18 -1.11 -10.65
CA HIS A 29 3.32 0.06 -10.55
C HIS A 29 1.91 -0.29 -11.00
N ALA A 30 1.78 -1.10 -12.04
CA ALA A 30 0.47 -1.49 -12.53
C ALA A 30 -0.30 -2.28 -11.48
N SER A 31 0.37 -3.19 -10.79
CA SER A 31 -0.27 -3.98 -9.76
C SER A 31 -0.72 -3.09 -8.60
N ALA A 32 0.11 -2.13 -8.23
CA ALA A 32 -0.25 -1.22 -7.16
C ALA A 32 -1.46 -0.38 -7.54
N TYR A 33 -1.49 0.07 -8.79
CA TYR A 33 -2.61 0.87 -9.26
C TYR A 33 -3.91 0.08 -9.21
N GLU A 34 -3.85 -1.19 -9.61
CA GLU A 34 -5.03 -2.04 -9.53
C GLU A 34 -5.47 -2.24 -8.09
N LEU A 35 -4.50 -2.40 -7.20
CA LEU A 35 -4.81 -2.58 -5.79
C LEU A 35 -5.56 -1.37 -5.23
N LEU A 36 -5.14 -0.17 -5.65
CA LEU A 36 -5.78 1.04 -5.18
C LEU A 36 -7.22 1.18 -5.67
N HIS A 37 -7.59 0.43 -6.68
CA HIS A 37 -8.96 0.46 -7.19
C HIS A 37 -9.85 -0.59 -6.56
N GLU A 38 -9.31 -1.44 -5.70
CA GLU A 38 -10.12 -2.46 -5.05
C GLU A 38 -10.92 -1.86 -3.92
N LYS A 39 -12.15 -2.34 -3.77
CA LYS A 39 -13.03 -1.80 -2.75
C LYS A 39 -12.51 -2.05 -1.34
N ALA A 40 -11.86 -3.18 -1.14
CA ALA A 40 -11.39 -3.56 0.18
C ALA A 40 -10.16 -2.79 0.60
N PHE A 41 -9.50 -2.14 -0.34
CA PHE A 41 -8.29 -1.39 -0.03
C PHE A 41 -8.67 0.02 0.42
N PRO A 42 -8.03 0.55 1.48
CA PRO A 42 -8.44 1.84 2.06
C PRO A 42 -7.96 3.03 1.24
N THR A 43 -8.42 3.14 0.03
CA THR A 43 -8.05 4.21 -0.88
C THR A 43 -8.94 5.43 -0.68
N LEU A 44 -8.32 6.59 -0.65
CA LEU A 44 -9.03 7.87 -0.60
C LEU A 44 -8.88 8.56 -1.94
N ARG A 45 -9.99 8.99 -2.51
CA ARG A 45 -9.98 9.68 -3.78
C ARG A 45 -10.08 11.17 -3.57
N VAL A 46 -9.10 11.91 -4.05
CA VAL A 46 -9.09 13.36 -3.94
C VAL A 46 -8.90 13.91 -5.35
N GLY A 47 -9.97 14.44 -5.93
CA GLY A 47 -9.92 14.88 -7.30
C GLY A 47 -9.60 13.72 -8.21
N ASN A 48 -8.51 13.85 -8.96
CA ASN A 48 -8.07 12.77 -9.85
C ASN A 48 -7.01 11.90 -9.23
N ARG A 49 -6.73 12.08 -7.96
CA ARG A 49 -5.64 11.36 -7.31
C ARG A 49 -6.19 10.28 -6.40
N LEU A 50 -5.50 9.16 -6.40
CA LEU A 50 -5.79 8.06 -5.49
C LEU A 50 -4.65 7.99 -4.48
N ILE A 51 -5.00 8.14 -3.22
CA ILE A 51 -4.00 8.09 -2.15
C ILE A 51 -4.55 7.20 -1.05
N VAL A 52 -3.66 6.75 -0.17
CA VAL A 52 -4.07 5.93 0.95
C VAL A 52 -3.41 6.46 2.21
N PRO A 53 -4.17 6.67 3.29
CA PRO A 53 -3.57 7.10 4.55
C PRO A 53 -2.62 6.03 5.06
N LYS A 54 -1.45 6.46 5.53
CA LYS A 54 -0.44 5.52 5.98
C LYS A 54 -0.97 4.58 7.06
N GLU A 55 -1.70 5.10 8.01
CA GLU A 55 -2.21 4.27 9.10
C GLU A 55 -3.15 3.20 8.60
N ARG A 56 -4.00 3.55 7.63
CA ARG A 56 -4.92 2.58 7.07
C ARG A 56 -4.20 1.54 6.23
N PHE A 57 -3.16 1.98 5.53
CA PHE A 57 -2.35 1.05 4.75
C PHE A 57 -1.68 0.03 5.65
N ILE A 58 -1.12 0.49 6.75
CA ILE A 58 -0.46 -0.40 7.70
C ILE A 58 -1.46 -1.40 8.29
N ALA A 59 -2.63 -0.93 8.65
CA ALA A 59 -3.66 -1.81 9.20
C ALA A 59 -4.07 -2.86 8.18
N TRP A 60 -4.18 -2.45 6.91
CA TRP A 60 -4.55 -3.38 5.85
C TRP A 60 -3.50 -4.48 5.71
N VAL A 61 -2.22 -4.09 5.73
CA VAL A 61 -1.14 -5.06 5.60
C VAL A 61 -1.16 -6.04 6.76
N ILE A 62 -1.32 -5.54 7.97
CA ILE A 62 -1.33 -6.40 9.15
C ILE A 62 -2.49 -7.38 9.08
N GLN A 63 -3.66 -6.89 8.69
CA GLN A 63 -4.85 -7.72 8.64
C GLN A 63 -4.69 -8.85 7.65
N HIS A 64 -4.12 -8.55 6.49
CA HIS A 64 -3.96 -9.59 5.46
C HIS A 64 -2.81 -10.52 5.77
N THR A 65 -1.85 -10.05 6.53
CA THR A 65 -0.73 -10.90 6.92
C THR A 65 -1.17 -11.94 7.92
N GLN A 66 -2.07 -11.59 8.81
CA GLN A 66 -2.55 -12.54 9.81
C GLN A 66 -3.21 -13.73 9.17
N ASP A 67 -3.97 -13.48 8.14
CA ASP A 67 -4.65 -14.58 7.48
C ASP A 67 -3.67 -15.49 6.80
N GLY A 68 -2.68 -14.92 6.35
CA GLY A 68 -1.75 -15.70 5.63
C GLY A 68 -0.88 -16.49 6.48
N ASP A 69 -0.72 -16.26 7.29
CA ASP A 69 -0.04 -16.91 7.84
C ASP A 69 0.79 -17.54 7.49
N SER A 70 1.12 -17.54 7.40
CA SER A 70 1.85 -18.11 7.24
C SER A 70 2.58 -18.27 6.41
N VAL A 71 2.80 -18.01 5.99
CA VAL A 71 3.57 -18.17 5.15
C VAL A 71 4.43 -18.55 5.21
#